data_4f7432c253cc630e625c7ef11047ce06
#
_entry.id   4f7432c253cc630e625c7ef11047ce06
#
_cell.length_a   1.000
_cell.length_b   1.000
_cell.length_c   1.000
_cell.angle_alpha   90.00
_cell.angle_beta   90.00
_cell.angle_gamma   90.00
#
_symmetry.space_group_name_H-M   'P 1'
#
loop_
_entity.id
_entity.type
_entity.pdbx_description
1 polymer ?
#
loop_
_entity_poly.entity_id
_entity_poly.type
_entity_poly.pdbx_seq_one_letter_code
_entity_poly.pdbx_strand_id
1 'polypeptide(L)'
;MSLKVIELNDSGIVVGDKDGIIAQSPGFAFAAEDSLEIGEVAEQKARLQPTNSYNKYWHELSLEPISHGNNIRHFADIAYAQLLDLAKIGQIYSDVIFAVSGNFTRQQLAILLGLAKQCPFTPIGVVNSALAAGTAGGRSGSAVYVDIQLHQVVLTKLIILEGELSIDSVIQVPGVGTQNFMDLMMQLTTGLFIQQCRFNPRHNAASEQQLYNELPYWLQQSDGDHGSLMMELKTEGSVHTAKMPRENLISSLNGQYQKINQQIDALTTDHSVRILLNSRMSALPGFIASLRGHSNLEVLDPHIVNAACYEYRDFIISDKEGIHLIDKLPIQAKNTIQLLPPESAEQEHDKEGNQPTHALYSNRALTVDVIDIKNQSRLNGHAAASRAIVMSLPGLPEKLGRIEKRPGGIFLDCWVKEVLLNNNRVSGEQQLKLGDRIQFTKDSEEICLIQVSNVI
;
A
#
# COMPACT_ATOMS: atom_id res chain seq x y z
N MET A 1 2.19 23.37 15.89
CA MET A 1 1.06 22.53 15.46
C MET A 1 1.53 21.71 14.29
N SER A 2 1.27 20.39 14.25
CA SER A 2 1.81 19.54 13.17
C SER A 2 0.75 19.42 12.06
N LEU A 3 1.13 19.70 10.83
CA LEU A 3 0.36 19.44 9.62
C LEU A 3 -0.11 17.97 9.60
N LYS A 4 -1.35 17.73 9.20
CA LYS A 4 -1.89 16.39 8.96
C LYS A 4 -2.33 16.26 7.51
N VAL A 5 -2.31 15.04 7.01
CA VAL A 5 -2.80 14.69 5.67
C VAL A 5 -3.98 13.75 5.83
N ILE A 6 -5.07 14.03 5.14
CA ILE A 6 -6.22 13.13 5.04
C ILE A 6 -6.30 12.64 3.60
N GLU A 7 -5.98 11.39 3.37
CA GLU A 7 -6.18 10.71 2.08
C GLU A 7 -7.61 10.16 2.03
N LEU A 8 -8.43 10.75 1.16
CA LEU A 8 -9.83 10.36 0.98
C LEU A 8 -9.95 9.25 -0.07
N ASN A 9 -9.79 8.03 0.38
CA ASN A 9 -10.19 6.83 -0.35
C ASN A 9 -11.22 6.08 0.52
N ASP A 10 -12.44 5.92 0.03
CA ASP A 10 -13.55 5.33 0.79
C ASP A 10 -13.36 3.85 1.16
N SER A 11 -12.47 3.13 0.50
CA SER A 11 -12.04 1.78 0.95
C SER A 11 -11.21 1.80 2.24
N GLY A 12 -10.73 2.97 2.65
CA GLY A 12 -10.01 3.20 3.91
C GLY A 12 -9.39 4.59 3.90
N ILE A 13 -10.11 5.56 4.47
CA ILE A 13 -9.63 6.93 4.62
C ILE A 13 -8.48 6.93 5.62
N VAL A 14 -7.35 7.51 5.23
CA VAL A 14 -6.12 7.49 6.02
C VAL A 14 -5.84 8.90 6.55
N VAL A 15 -5.49 8.98 7.82
CA VAL A 15 -4.93 10.18 8.45
C VAL A 15 -3.46 9.92 8.74
N GLY A 16 -2.59 10.79 8.27
CA GLY A 16 -1.16 10.67 8.53
C GLY A 16 -0.50 11.99 8.92
N ASP A 17 0.72 11.87 9.40
CA ASP A 17 1.63 13.00 9.64
C ASP A 17 3.04 12.69 9.11
N LYS A 18 4.02 13.52 9.48
CA LYS A 18 5.41 13.35 9.06
C LYS A 18 6.04 12.00 9.48
N ASP A 19 5.47 11.36 10.52
CA ASP A 19 5.99 10.13 11.10
C ASP A 19 5.26 8.87 10.56
N GLY A 20 4.16 9.07 9.81
CA GLY A 20 3.43 7.99 9.16
C GLY A 20 1.91 8.05 9.33
N ILE A 21 1.24 6.91 9.16
CA ILE A 21 -0.22 6.77 9.33
C ILE A 21 -0.56 6.73 10.82
N ILE A 22 -1.52 7.58 11.22
CA ILE A 22 -2.00 7.71 12.60
C ILE A 22 -3.33 6.97 12.78
N ALA A 23 -4.22 7.07 11.79
CA ALA A 23 -5.55 6.50 11.84
C ALA A 23 -6.02 6.08 10.45
N GLN A 24 -6.88 5.07 10.42
CA GLN A 24 -7.57 4.63 9.21
C GLN A 24 -9.04 4.37 9.55
N SER A 25 -9.94 4.75 8.65
CA SER A 25 -11.39 4.54 8.82
C SER A 25 -12.01 4.19 7.47
N PRO A 26 -12.64 3.01 7.30
CA PRO A 26 -13.33 2.67 6.07
C PRO A 26 -14.60 3.50 5.91
N GLY A 27 -15.05 3.71 4.67
CA GLY A 27 -16.21 4.50 4.31
C GLY A 27 -17.53 3.79 4.62
N PHE A 28 -17.73 3.37 5.87
CA PHE A 28 -18.94 2.75 6.37
C PHE A 28 -19.59 3.60 7.45
N ALA A 29 -20.92 3.62 7.43
CA ALA A 29 -21.74 4.22 8.47
C ALA A 29 -22.93 3.32 8.78
N PHE A 30 -23.33 3.28 10.05
CA PHE A 30 -24.44 2.51 10.54
C PHE A 30 -25.36 3.41 11.38
N ALA A 31 -26.60 3.60 10.91
CA ALA A 31 -27.61 4.38 11.62
C ALA A 31 -28.28 3.50 12.68
N ALA A 32 -27.84 3.64 13.93
CA ALA A 32 -28.57 3.12 15.10
C ALA A 32 -29.76 4.02 15.45
N GLU A 33 -30.61 3.60 16.40
CA GLU A 33 -31.80 4.34 16.76
C GLU A 33 -31.53 5.81 17.15
N ASP A 34 -30.48 6.04 17.98
CA ASP A 34 -30.17 7.36 18.55
C ASP A 34 -28.74 7.85 18.17
N SER A 35 -28.00 7.11 17.36
CA SER A 35 -26.62 7.43 17.05
C SER A 35 -26.22 7.01 15.63
N LEU A 36 -25.19 7.66 15.10
CA LEU A 36 -24.53 7.29 13.84
C LEU A 36 -23.14 6.75 14.17
N GLU A 37 -22.95 5.46 13.95
CA GLU A 37 -21.65 4.81 14.07
C GLU A 37 -20.90 4.90 12.74
N ILE A 38 -19.57 5.09 12.77
CA ILE A 38 -18.75 5.36 11.59
C ILE A 38 -17.55 4.41 11.56
N GLY A 39 -17.05 4.13 10.36
CA GLY A 39 -15.80 3.41 10.14
C GLY A 39 -15.90 1.91 10.43
N GLU A 40 -14.90 1.36 11.07
CA GLU A 40 -14.77 -0.08 11.32
C GLU A 40 -15.93 -0.64 12.15
N VAL A 41 -16.39 0.08 13.16
CA VAL A 41 -17.54 -0.33 13.99
C VAL A 41 -18.81 -0.45 13.15
N ALA A 42 -19.00 0.44 12.19
CA ALA A 42 -20.12 0.40 11.27
C ALA A 42 -19.98 -0.74 10.26
N GLU A 43 -18.78 -0.97 9.73
CA GLU A 43 -18.48 -2.08 8.82
C GLU A 43 -18.77 -3.43 9.47
N GLN A 44 -18.39 -3.61 10.74
CA GLN A 44 -18.65 -4.83 11.51
C GLN A 44 -20.14 -5.10 11.76
N LYS A 45 -21.02 -4.17 11.43
CA LYS A 45 -22.49 -4.28 11.54
C LYS A 45 -23.21 -4.24 10.19
N ALA A 46 -22.48 -4.04 9.10
CA ALA A 46 -23.04 -3.78 7.78
C ALA A 46 -24.01 -4.88 7.27
N ARG A 47 -23.81 -6.12 7.70
CA ARG A 47 -24.65 -7.28 7.32
C ARG A 47 -25.73 -7.62 8.36
N LEU A 48 -25.64 -7.07 9.57
CA LEU A 48 -26.67 -7.30 10.61
C LEU A 48 -27.99 -6.61 10.24
N GLN A 49 -27.91 -5.35 9.78
CA GLN A 49 -29.07 -4.55 9.38
C GLN A 49 -28.68 -3.74 8.11
N PRO A 50 -28.73 -4.36 6.94
CA PRO A 50 -28.26 -3.72 5.68
C PRO A 50 -29.01 -2.45 5.32
N THR A 51 -30.28 -2.31 5.73
CA THR A 51 -31.11 -1.11 5.50
C THR A 51 -30.62 0.12 6.27
N ASN A 52 -29.89 -0.09 7.37
CA ASN A 52 -29.35 0.97 8.23
C ASN A 52 -27.86 1.20 7.96
N SER A 53 -27.26 0.47 7.02
CA SER A 53 -25.85 0.58 6.65
C SER A 53 -25.67 1.40 5.39
N TYR A 54 -24.69 2.32 5.42
CA TYR A 54 -24.38 3.24 4.32
C TYR A 54 -22.88 3.15 4.03
N ASN A 55 -22.53 2.86 2.77
CA ASN A 55 -21.14 2.80 2.32
C ASN A 55 -20.87 3.48 0.97
N LYS A 56 -21.87 4.26 0.47
CA LYS A 56 -21.77 4.99 -0.79
C LYS A 56 -21.64 6.50 -0.62
N TYR A 57 -21.68 7.01 0.59
CA TYR A 57 -21.80 8.45 0.86
C TYR A 57 -20.60 9.27 0.40
N TRP A 58 -19.40 8.69 0.29
CA TRP A 58 -18.25 9.34 -0.36
C TRP A 58 -18.33 9.24 -1.89
N HIS A 59 -18.73 8.09 -2.40
CA HIS A 59 -18.89 7.85 -3.84
C HIS A 59 -19.98 8.74 -4.45
N GLU A 60 -21.10 8.86 -3.76
CA GLU A 60 -22.28 9.64 -4.17
C GLU A 60 -22.44 10.94 -3.33
N LEU A 61 -21.32 11.54 -2.89
CA LEU A 61 -21.33 12.71 -2.02
C LEU A 61 -22.16 13.84 -2.61
N SER A 62 -23.28 14.18 -1.95
CA SER A 62 -24.23 15.19 -2.39
C SER A 62 -25.01 15.78 -1.22
N LEU A 63 -25.69 16.91 -1.49
CA LEU A 63 -26.68 17.54 -0.59
C LEU A 63 -28.12 17.17 -0.98
N GLU A 64 -28.30 16.18 -1.86
CA GLU A 64 -29.62 15.70 -2.21
C GLU A 64 -30.20 14.83 -1.09
N PRO A 65 -31.53 14.96 -0.82
CA PRO A 65 -32.17 14.19 0.25
C PRO A 65 -32.14 12.68 -0.01
N ILE A 66 -31.84 11.91 1.02
CA ILE A 66 -31.91 10.44 0.99
C ILE A 66 -33.34 10.00 1.24
N SER A 67 -33.90 9.17 0.35
CA SER A 67 -35.32 8.78 0.35
C SER A 67 -35.77 7.98 1.58
N HIS A 68 -34.84 7.34 2.31
CA HIS A 68 -35.13 6.42 3.42
C HIS A 68 -34.12 6.55 4.59
N GLY A 69 -33.56 7.75 4.79
CA GLY A 69 -32.59 7.98 5.86
C GLY A 69 -33.26 8.21 7.22
N ASN A 70 -33.15 7.27 8.14
CA ASN A 70 -33.48 7.48 9.55
C ASN A 70 -32.62 8.63 10.11
N ASN A 71 -33.18 9.81 10.36
CA ASN A 71 -32.48 11.00 10.87
C ASN A 71 -31.29 11.53 10.03
N ILE A 72 -30.94 10.89 8.91
CA ILE A 72 -29.91 11.29 7.96
C ILE A 72 -30.59 11.95 6.77
N ARG A 73 -30.29 13.22 6.50
CA ARG A 73 -30.90 13.96 5.40
C ARG A 73 -30.18 13.79 4.09
N HIS A 74 -28.82 13.80 4.14
CA HIS A 74 -27.97 13.73 2.95
C HIS A 74 -26.73 12.88 3.21
N PHE A 75 -26.08 12.41 2.17
CA PHE A 75 -24.77 11.77 2.30
C PHE A 75 -23.70 12.69 2.88
N ALA A 76 -23.83 13.99 2.69
CA ALA A 76 -22.95 14.98 3.30
C ALA A 76 -22.99 14.95 4.84
N ASP A 77 -24.15 14.62 5.45
CA ASP A 77 -24.27 14.51 6.93
C ASP A 77 -23.40 13.35 7.44
N ILE A 78 -23.39 12.22 6.73
CA ILE A 78 -22.55 11.06 7.06
C ILE A 78 -21.08 11.37 6.87
N ALA A 79 -20.72 11.98 5.72
CA ALA A 79 -19.35 12.39 5.42
C ALA A 79 -18.81 13.36 6.49
N TYR A 80 -19.64 14.30 6.95
CA TYR A 80 -19.28 15.21 8.04
C TYR A 80 -19.02 14.45 9.36
N ALA A 81 -19.91 13.52 9.71
CA ALA A 81 -19.73 12.70 10.91
C ALA A 81 -18.42 11.91 10.86
N GLN A 82 -18.04 11.36 9.68
CA GLN A 82 -16.76 10.67 9.53
C GLN A 82 -15.57 11.61 9.64
N LEU A 83 -15.64 12.83 9.10
CA LEU A 83 -14.56 13.81 9.27
C LEU A 83 -14.37 14.19 10.75
N LEU A 84 -15.46 14.31 11.52
CA LEU A 84 -15.40 14.55 12.97
C LEU A 84 -14.80 13.36 13.72
N ASP A 85 -15.17 12.13 13.35
CA ASP A 85 -14.62 10.92 13.95
C ASP A 85 -13.12 10.80 13.67
N LEU A 86 -12.69 11.01 12.41
CA LEU A 86 -11.28 11.06 12.02
C LEU A 86 -10.51 12.14 12.77
N ALA A 87 -11.11 13.33 12.96
CA ALA A 87 -10.49 14.40 13.74
C ALA A 87 -10.26 13.99 15.19
N LYS A 88 -11.20 13.26 15.78
CA LYS A 88 -11.11 12.75 17.15
C LYS A 88 -10.06 11.66 17.27
N ILE A 89 -10.08 10.63 16.41
CA ILE A 89 -9.16 9.50 16.44
C ILE A 89 -7.73 9.96 16.11
N GLY A 90 -7.58 10.77 15.05
CA GLY A 90 -6.30 11.31 14.61
C GLY A 90 -5.80 12.51 15.42
N GLN A 91 -6.57 12.97 16.41
CA GLN A 91 -6.28 14.18 17.21
C GLN A 91 -5.96 15.40 16.32
N ILE A 92 -6.81 15.65 15.30
CA ILE A 92 -6.57 16.67 14.29
C ILE A 92 -7.22 17.99 14.74
N TYR A 93 -6.40 18.95 15.18
CA TYR A 93 -6.81 20.28 15.63
C TYR A 93 -5.99 21.40 14.97
N SER A 94 -5.37 21.09 13.83
CA SER A 94 -4.45 21.97 13.13
C SER A 94 -4.70 21.96 11.63
N ASP A 95 -3.73 22.40 10.85
CA ASP A 95 -3.80 22.45 9.40
C ASP A 95 -3.85 21.06 8.76
N VAL A 96 -4.67 20.94 7.70
CA VAL A 96 -4.89 19.69 6.99
C VAL A 96 -4.70 19.89 5.48
N ILE A 97 -3.98 18.99 4.84
CA ILE A 97 -3.99 18.78 3.40
C ILE A 97 -4.90 17.59 3.10
N PHE A 98 -5.82 17.74 2.16
CA PHE A 98 -6.60 16.65 1.61
C PHE A 98 -5.92 16.09 0.37
N ALA A 99 -5.70 14.77 0.33
CA ALA A 99 -5.38 14.04 -0.88
C ALA A 99 -6.65 13.33 -1.36
N VAL A 100 -7.16 13.72 -2.53
CA VAL A 100 -8.43 13.22 -3.07
C VAL A 100 -8.20 12.46 -4.36
N SER A 101 -9.00 11.44 -4.64
CA SER A 101 -8.92 10.69 -5.90
C SER A 101 -9.37 11.56 -7.09
N GLY A 102 -8.82 11.28 -8.27
CA GLY A 102 -9.06 12.05 -9.50
C GLY A 102 -10.50 12.03 -10.03
N ASN A 103 -11.34 11.16 -9.48
CA ASN A 103 -12.77 11.08 -9.83
C ASN A 103 -13.67 12.04 -9.02
N PHE A 104 -13.12 12.78 -8.05
CA PHE A 104 -13.89 13.80 -7.33
C PHE A 104 -14.33 14.92 -8.29
N THR A 105 -15.64 15.17 -8.34
CA THR A 105 -16.21 16.27 -9.10
C THR A 105 -15.98 17.60 -8.40
N ARG A 106 -16.08 18.70 -9.13
CA ARG A 106 -16.01 20.05 -8.55
C ARG A 106 -17.06 20.28 -7.46
N GLN A 107 -18.27 19.71 -7.64
CA GLN A 107 -19.34 19.81 -6.65
C GLN A 107 -18.99 19.04 -5.37
N GLN A 108 -18.47 17.81 -5.49
CA GLN A 108 -18.03 17.02 -4.34
C GLN A 108 -16.89 17.70 -3.59
N LEU A 109 -15.92 18.30 -4.31
CA LEU A 109 -14.85 19.08 -3.69
C LEU A 109 -15.39 20.30 -2.93
N ALA A 110 -16.36 21.01 -3.50
CA ALA A 110 -16.97 22.14 -2.83
C ALA A 110 -17.73 21.72 -1.54
N ILE A 111 -18.45 20.60 -1.59
CA ILE A 111 -19.09 20.00 -0.41
C ILE A 111 -18.03 19.61 0.63
N LEU A 112 -17.00 18.86 0.25
CA LEU A 112 -15.92 18.46 1.14
C LEU A 112 -15.30 19.65 1.88
N LEU A 113 -14.91 20.70 1.14
CA LEU A 113 -14.33 21.91 1.72
C LEU A 113 -15.32 22.67 2.60
N GLY A 114 -16.62 22.65 2.24
CA GLY A 114 -17.69 23.21 3.08
C GLY A 114 -17.83 22.47 4.41
N LEU A 115 -17.80 21.13 4.39
CA LEU A 115 -17.84 20.29 5.59
C LEU A 115 -16.57 20.46 6.44
N ALA A 116 -15.42 20.48 5.82
CA ALA A 116 -14.13 20.64 6.50
C ALA A 116 -14.02 21.96 7.26
N LYS A 117 -14.63 23.04 6.78
CA LYS A 117 -14.72 24.33 7.50
C LYS A 117 -15.52 24.27 8.82
N GLN A 118 -16.34 23.24 9.00
CA GLN A 118 -17.11 23.03 10.23
C GLN A 118 -16.41 22.04 11.19
N CYS A 119 -15.29 21.45 10.75
CA CYS A 119 -14.47 20.54 11.55
C CYS A 119 -13.51 21.31 12.47
N PRO A 120 -12.93 20.66 13.50
CA PRO A 120 -11.98 21.29 14.43
C PRO A 120 -10.59 21.52 13.83
N PHE A 121 -10.40 21.34 12.54
CA PHE A 121 -9.16 21.54 11.79
C PHE A 121 -9.37 22.52 10.62
N THR A 122 -8.28 23.02 10.07
CA THR A 122 -8.30 23.98 8.96
C THR A 122 -7.77 23.34 7.69
N PRO A 123 -8.59 23.17 6.63
CA PRO A 123 -8.07 22.75 5.34
C PRO A 123 -7.22 23.87 4.75
N ILE A 124 -5.99 23.56 4.34
CA ILE A 124 -5.03 24.52 3.75
C ILE A 124 -4.58 24.16 2.35
N GLY A 125 -4.87 22.94 1.89
CA GLY A 125 -4.53 22.48 0.54
C GLY A 125 -5.31 21.24 0.14
N VAL A 126 -5.46 21.05 -1.18
CA VAL A 126 -6.07 19.86 -1.78
C VAL A 126 -5.24 19.42 -2.97
N VAL A 127 -4.84 18.15 -3.00
CA VAL A 127 -4.05 17.57 -4.09
C VAL A 127 -4.70 16.28 -4.60
N ASN A 128 -4.48 15.96 -5.86
CA ASN A 128 -4.87 14.65 -6.38
C ASN A 128 -3.95 13.55 -5.81
N SER A 129 -4.54 12.50 -5.23
CA SER A 129 -3.79 11.39 -4.61
C SER A 129 -2.89 10.65 -5.61
N ALA A 130 -3.36 10.48 -6.86
CA ALA A 130 -2.55 9.88 -7.91
C ALA A 130 -1.33 10.73 -8.27
N LEU A 131 -1.49 12.06 -8.25
CA LEU A 131 -0.38 12.98 -8.48
C LEU A 131 0.66 12.87 -7.37
N ALA A 132 0.21 12.89 -6.10
CA ALA A 132 1.09 12.67 -4.95
C ALA A 132 1.82 11.32 -5.03
N ALA A 133 1.09 10.23 -5.30
CA ALA A 133 1.66 8.90 -5.48
C ALA A 133 2.66 8.83 -6.64
N GLY A 134 2.36 9.52 -7.74
CA GLY A 134 3.19 9.54 -8.95
C GLY A 134 4.56 10.20 -8.76
N THR A 135 4.73 11.05 -7.73
CA THR A 135 6.04 11.69 -7.43
C THR A 135 7.10 10.67 -7.03
N ALA A 136 6.71 9.51 -6.48
CA ALA A 136 7.62 8.43 -6.11
C ALA A 136 8.23 7.72 -7.32
N GLY A 137 7.49 7.65 -8.40
CA GLY A 137 7.77 6.76 -9.51
C GLY A 137 8.72 7.28 -10.57
N GLY A 138 9.38 8.43 -10.48
CA GLY A 138 10.44 8.68 -11.40
C GLY A 138 10.55 9.99 -12.13
N ARG A 139 11.41 10.00 -13.13
CA ARG A 139 12.09 11.19 -13.64
C ARG A 139 11.57 11.67 -14.99
N SER A 140 10.92 10.83 -15.76
CA SER A 140 10.40 11.17 -17.09
C SER A 140 9.43 10.08 -17.58
N GLY A 141 8.64 10.38 -18.59
CA GLY A 141 7.71 9.46 -19.22
C GLY A 141 6.30 9.51 -18.65
N SER A 142 5.55 8.42 -18.81
CA SER A 142 4.17 8.30 -18.33
C SER A 142 4.00 7.14 -17.36
N ALA A 143 2.99 7.26 -16.50
CA ALA A 143 2.58 6.21 -15.59
C ALA A 143 1.05 6.13 -15.48
N VAL A 144 0.53 4.97 -15.11
CA VAL A 144 -0.87 4.77 -14.76
C VAL A 144 -0.93 4.39 -13.29
N TYR A 145 -1.51 5.25 -12.47
CA TYR A 145 -1.80 4.95 -11.08
C TYR A 145 -3.14 4.22 -10.98
N VAL A 146 -3.13 3.06 -10.32
CA VAL A 146 -4.30 2.19 -10.15
C VAL A 146 -4.70 2.20 -8.69
N ASP A 147 -5.84 2.81 -8.39
CA ASP A 147 -6.39 2.95 -7.05
C ASP A 147 -7.74 2.26 -6.91
N ILE A 148 -7.94 1.51 -5.82
CA ILE A 148 -9.20 0.83 -5.55
C ILE A 148 -9.98 1.56 -4.45
N GLN A 149 -11.23 1.84 -4.76
CA GLN A 149 -12.23 2.40 -3.87
C GLN A 149 -13.26 1.33 -3.47
N LEU A 150 -14.23 1.64 -2.62
CA LEU A 150 -15.26 0.66 -2.21
C LEU A 150 -16.05 0.10 -3.40
N HIS A 151 -16.41 0.95 -4.38
CA HIS A 151 -17.35 0.57 -5.44
C HIS A 151 -16.74 0.55 -6.84
N GLN A 152 -15.50 0.98 -7.00
CA GLN A 152 -14.84 1.11 -8.30
C GLN A 152 -13.32 1.08 -8.18
N VAL A 153 -12.67 0.92 -9.33
CA VAL A 153 -11.25 1.22 -9.50
C VAL A 153 -11.11 2.51 -10.29
N VAL A 154 -10.18 3.37 -9.88
CA VAL A 154 -9.84 4.61 -10.56
C VAL A 154 -8.44 4.48 -11.14
N LEU A 155 -8.33 4.69 -12.45
CA LEU A 155 -7.08 4.70 -13.20
C LEU A 155 -6.74 6.13 -13.55
N THR A 156 -5.61 6.62 -13.09
CA THR A 156 -5.14 7.97 -13.42
C THR A 156 -3.86 7.90 -14.23
N LYS A 157 -3.92 8.35 -15.49
CA LYS A 157 -2.74 8.47 -16.33
C LYS A 157 -2.00 9.75 -16.01
N LEU A 158 -0.73 9.62 -15.73
CA LEU A 158 0.19 10.67 -15.34
C LEU A 158 1.25 10.86 -16.43
N ILE A 159 1.63 12.10 -16.69
CA ILE A 159 2.68 12.46 -17.63
C ILE A 159 3.68 13.38 -16.95
N ILE A 160 4.97 13.12 -17.19
CA ILE A 160 6.06 13.97 -16.74
C ILE A 160 6.65 14.65 -17.97
N LEU A 161 6.44 15.95 -18.08
CA LEU A 161 6.95 16.81 -19.14
C LEU A 161 7.74 17.97 -18.52
N GLU A 162 8.94 18.23 -19.00
CA GLU A 162 9.77 19.37 -18.57
C GLU A 162 9.98 19.49 -17.06
N GLY A 163 9.99 18.34 -16.34
CA GLY A 163 10.14 18.31 -14.89
C GLY A 163 8.84 18.60 -14.13
N GLU A 164 7.69 18.66 -14.79
CA GLU A 164 6.37 18.78 -14.19
C GLU A 164 5.58 17.47 -14.36
N LEU A 165 5.05 16.95 -13.27
CA LEU A 165 4.11 15.82 -13.25
C LEU A 165 2.69 16.38 -13.33
N SER A 166 1.91 15.90 -14.26
CA SER A 166 0.52 16.32 -14.49
C SER A 166 -0.40 15.14 -14.77
N ILE A 167 -1.70 15.34 -14.60
CA ILE A 167 -2.73 14.37 -14.92
C ILE A 167 -3.10 14.50 -16.39
N ASP A 168 -3.00 13.40 -17.14
CA ASP A 168 -3.45 13.32 -18.54
C ASP A 168 -4.92 12.95 -18.63
N SER A 169 -5.31 11.86 -17.96
CA SER A 169 -6.68 11.35 -18.00
C SER A 169 -7.02 10.54 -16.76
N VAL A 170 -8.32 10.46 -16.45
CA VAL A 170 -8.87 9.67 -15.34
C VAL A 170 -9.97 8.77 -15.89
N ILE A 171 -9.86 7.46 -15.64
CA ILE A 171 -10.86 6.46 -16.03
C ILE A 171 -11.42 5.82 -14.76
N GLN A 172 -12.74 5.71 -14.68
CA GLN A 172 -13.43 4.99 -13.62
C GLN A 172 -13.91 3.65 -14.15
N VAL A 173 -13.64 2.57 -13.40
CA VAL A 173 -14.12 1.22 -13.69
C VAL A 173 -15.10 0.83 -12.60
N PRO A 174 -16.42 1.03 -12.82
CA PRO A 174 -17.42 0.77 -11.81
C PRO A 174 -17.64 -0.73 -11.59
N GLY A 175 -18.11 -1.09 -10.39
CA GLY A 175 -18.49 -2.46 -10.05
C GLY A 175 -17.30 -3.42 -9.84
N VAL A 176 -16.09 -2.88 -9.63
CA VAL A 176 -14.87 -3.63 -9.32
C VAL A 176 -14.13 -3.04 -8.10
N GLY A 177 -14.86 -2.41 -7.19
CA GLY A 177 -14.31 -1.92 -5.93
C GLY A 177 -14.14 -3.03 -4.88
N THR A 178 -13.56 -2.69 -3.74
CA THR A 178 -13.30 -3.65 -2.64
C THR A 178 -14.58 -4.32 -2.17
N GLN A 179 -15.68 -3.57 -2.06
CA GLN A 179 -16.99 -4.12 -1.69
C GLN A 179 -17.49 -5.16 -2.70
N ASN A 180 -17.28 -4.91 -4.00
CA ASN A 180 -17.69 -5.85 -5.04
C ASN A 180 -16.89 -7.15 -5.00
N PHE A 181 -15.59 -7.06 -4.71
CA PHE A 181 -14.75 -8.24 -4.48
C PHE A 181 -15.18 -9.00 -3.23
N MET A 182 -15.46 -8.29 -2.12
CA MET A 182 -15.97 -8.91 -0.90
C MET A 182 -17.29 -9.63 -1.11
N ASP A 183 -18.25 -9.03 -1.81
CA ASP A 183 -19.54 -9.65 -2.12
C ASP A 183 -19.39 -10.92 -2.95
N LEU A 184 -18.48 -10.91 -3.93
CA LEU A 184 -18.19 -12.09 -4.75
C LEU A 184 -17.54 -13.20 -3.93
N MET A 185 -16.57 -12.88 -3.09
CA MET A 185 -15.90 -13.83 -2.18
C MET A 185 -16.88 -14.39 -1.14
N MET A 186 -17.77 -13.55 -0.59
CA MET A 186 -18.87 -13.96 0.28
C MET A 186 -19.79 -14.97 -0.39
N GLN A 187 -20.13 -14.76 -1.66
CA GLN A 187 -20.96 -15.68 -2.44
C GLN A 187 -20.28 -17.03 -2.63
N LEU A 188 -18.99 -17.03 -2.98
CA LEU A 188 -18.20 -18.25 -3.18
C LEU A 188 -18.07 -19.05 -1.87
N THR A 189 -17.69 -18.38 -0.79
CA THR A 189 -17.52 -19.04 0.52
C THR A 189 -18.84 -19.57 1.05
N THR A 190 -19.93 -18.84 0.90
CA THR A 190 -21.27 -19.34 1.23
C THR A 190 -21.59 -20.65 0.49
N GLY A 191 -21.31 -20.70 -0.83
CA GLY A 191 -21.50 -21.92 -1.63
C GLY A 191 -20.70 -23.12 -1.09
N LEU A 192 -19.47 -22.89 -0.66
CA LEU A 192 -18.61 -23.93 -0.05
C LEU A 192 -19.13 -24.42 1.30
N PHE A 193 -19.58 -23.51 2.18
CA PHE A 193 -20.19 -23.91 3.47
C PHE A 193 -21.48 -24.75 3.24
N ILE A 194 -22.30 -24.37 2.26
CA ILE A 194 -23.48 -25.16 1.90
C ILE A 194 -23.07 -26.55 1.40
N GLN A 195 -22.10 -26.63 0.50
CA GLN A 195 -21.67 -27.87 -0.14
C GLN A 195 -20.97 -28.82 0.86
N GLN A 196 -20.05 -28.29 1.67
CA GLN A 196 -19.19 -29.12 2.54
C GLN A 196 -19.79 -29.35 3.92
N CYS A 197 -20.51 -28.40 4.48
CA CYS A 197 -21.04 -28.44 5.85
C CYS A 197 -22.58 -28.48 5.91
N ARG A 198 -23.29 -28.35 4.79
CA ARG A 198 -24.75 -28.14 4.73
C ARG A 198 -25.22 -26.96 5.57
N PHE A 199 -24.37 -25.97 5.74
CA PHE A 199 -24.62 -24.75 6.47
C PHE A 199 -24.66 -23.55 5.53
N ASN A 200 -25.72 -22.74 5.61
CA ASN A 200 -25.82 -21.51 4.84
C ASN A 200 -25.65 -20.30 5.77
N PRO A 201 -24.48 -19.63 5.77
CA PRO A 201 -24.22 -18.47 6.59
C PRO A 201 -25.23 -17.34 6.40
N ARG A 202 -25.82 -17.21 5.23
CA ARG A 202 -26.75 -16.12 4.86
C ARG A 202 -28.17 -16.32 5.40
N HIS A 203 -28.47 -17.45 6.04
CA HIS A 203 -29.78 -17.64 6.70
C HIS A 203 -29.91 -16.84 8.00
N ASN A 204 -28.79 -16.39 8.56
CA ASN A 204 -28.77 -15.62 9.80
C ASN A 204 -27.83 -14.44 9.64
N ALA A 205 -28.30 -13.23 9.95
CA ALA A 205 -27.51 -12.02 9.82
C ALA A 205 -26.19 -12.03 10.62
N ALA A 206 -26.20 -12.64 11.82
CA ALA A 206 -24.99 -12.77 12.62
C ALA A 206 -23.95 -13.67 11.96
N SER A 207 -24.37 -14.80 11.37
CA SER A 207 -23.46 -15.70 10.63
C SER A 207 -22.96 -15.06 9.34
N GLU A 208 -23.79 -14.29 8.65
CA GLU A 208 -23.38 -13.54 7.45
C GLU A 208 -22.35 -12.47 7.83
N GLN A 209 -22.57 -11.71 8.90
CA GLN A 209 -21.63 -10.74 9.40
C GLN A 209 -20.32 -11.37 9.85
N GLN A 210 -20.39 -12.51 10.55
CA GLN A 210 -19.19 -13.25 10.96
C GLN A 210 -18.38 -13.66 9.72
N LEU A 211 -19.02 -14.24 8.70
CA LEU A 211 -18.37 -14.59 7.44
C LEU A 211 -17.69 -13.36 6.80
N TYR A 212 -18.38 -12.23 6.77
CA TYR A 212 -17.84 -10.98 6.23
C TYR A 212 -16.58 -10.52 6.99
N ASN A 213 -16.61 -10.56 8.31
CA ASN A 213 -15.50 -10.11 9.15
C ASN A 213 -14.28 -11.03 9.06
N GLU A 214 -14.51 -12.35 8.97
CA GLU A 214 -13.44 -13.35 8.93
C GLU A 214 -12.75 -13.47 7.57
N LEU A 215 -13.44 -13.10 6.48
CA LEU A 215 -12.95 -13.31 5.13
C LEU A 215 -11.62 -12.59 4.84
N PRO A 216 -11.39 -11.32 5.19
CA PRO A 216 -10.09 -10.67 5.01
C PRO A 216 -8.96 -11.36 5.77
N TYR A 217 -9.24 -11.84 6.98
CA TYR A 217 -8.28 -12.58 7.81
C TYR A 217 -7.86 -13.91 7.17
N TRP A 218 -8.81 -14.67 6.64
CA TRP A 218 -8.50 -15.92 5.92
C TRP A 218 -7.66 -15.69 4.67
N LEU A 219 -7.91 -14.60 3.95
CA LEU A 219 -7.14 -14.25 2.75
C LEU A 219 -5.68 -13.93 3.08
N GLN A 220 -5.41 -13.33 4.23
CA GLN A 220 -4.04 -13.03 4.69
C GLN A 220 -3.27 -14.28 5.12
N GLN A 221 -3.95 -15.33 5.62
CA GLN A 221 -3.30 -16.57 6.03
C GLN A 221 -2.78 -17.41 4.85
N SER A 222 -3.06 -17.04 3.65
CA SER A 222 -2.80 -17.83 2.44
C SER A 222 -1.34 -17.88 1.98
N ASP A 223 -0.41 -17.19 2.63
CA ASP A 223 1.01 -17.17 2.26
C ASP A 223 1.80 -18.38 2.76
N GLY A 224 1.13 -19.33 3.43
CA GLY A 224 1.72 -20.62 3.80
C GLY A 224 1.63 -21.66 2.67
N ASP A 225 2.46 -22.70 2.76
CA ASP A 225 2.70 -23.82 1.83
C ASP A 225 1.42 -24.66 1.47
N HIS A 226 0.24 -24.22 1.87
CA HIS A 226 -1.03 -24.93 1.66
C HIS A 226 -1.84 -24.22 0.57
N GLY A 227 -1.91 -24.80 -0.62
CA GLY A 227 -2.71 -24.33 -1.75
C GLY A 227 -4.22 -24.21 -1.51
N SER A 228 -4.66 -24.12 -0.24
CA SER A 228 -6.07 -24.04 0.16
C SER A 228 -6.26 -23.19 1.42
N LEU A 229 -7.31 -22.37 1.40
CA LEU A 229 -7.77 -21.60 2.57
C LEU A 229 -8.66 -22.50 3.44
N MET A 230 -8.38 -22.54 4.76
CA MET A 230 -9.25 -23.17 5.75
C MET A 230 -10.10 -22.09 6.39
N MET A 231 -11.42 -22.25 6.31
CA MET A 231 -12.40 -21.27 6.80
C MET A 231 -13.24 -21.91 7.90
N GLU A 232 -13.40 -21.19 9.00
CA GLU A 232 -14.15 -21.69 10.17
C GLU A 232 -15.18 -20.66 10.62
N LEU A 233 -16.44 -21.07 10.74
CA LEU A 233 -17.53 -20.27 11.30
C LEU A 233 -18.08 -20.95 12.56
N LYS A 234 -18.29 -20.18 13.62
CA LYS A 234 -18.83 -20.64 14.90
C LYS A 234 -20.26 -20.19 15.04
N THR A 235 -21.14 -21.13 15.31
CA THR A 235 -22.54 -20.86 15.65
C THR A 235 -22.84 -21.38 17.04
N GLU A 236 -24.02 -21.06 17.60
CA GLU A 236 -24.45 -21.59 18.87
C GLU A 236 -24.54 -23.14 18.77
N GLY A 237 -23.55 -23.83 19.34
CA GLY A 237 -23.50 -25.29 19.44
C GLY A 237 -22.78 -26.05 18.32
N SER A 238 -22.23 -25.38 17.29
CA SER A 238 -21.45 -26.06 16.25
C SER A 238 -20.37 -25.16 15.62
N VAL A 239 -19.33 -25.85 15.11
CA VAL A 239 -18.27 -25.23 14.33
C VAL A 239 -18.34 -25.79 12.92
N HIS A 240 -18.41 -24.92 11.92
CA HIS A 240 -18.46 -25.28 10.52
C HIS A 240 -17.12 -24.96 9.88
N THR A 241 -16.48 -25.96 9.28
CA THR A 241 -15.17 -25.79 8.63
C THR A 241 -15.29 -26.11 7.15
N ALA A 242 -14.89 -25.16 6.30
CA ALA A 242 -14.86 -25.34 4.85
C ALA A 242 -13.45 -25.09 4.31
N LYS A 243 -13.11 -25.79 3.23
CA LYS A 243 -11.82 -25.68 2.56
C LYS A 243 -12.02 -25.14 1.13
N MET A 244 -11.30 -24.07 0.79
CA MET A 244 -11.33 -23.47 -0.54
C MET A 244 -9.96 -23.55 -1.19
N PRO A 245 -9.81 -24.24 -2.33
CA PRO A 245 -8.59 -24.15 -3.12
C PRO A 245 -8.35 -22.71 -3.59
N ARG A 246 -7.12 -22.20 -3.38
CA ARG A 246 -6.75 -20.82 -3.74
C ARG A 246 -6.98 -20.53 -5.23
N GLU A 247 -6.73 -21.52 -6.09
CA GLU A 247 -6.95 -21.41 -7.54
C GLU A 247 -8.42 -21.18 -7.90
N ASN A 248 -9.35 -21.77 -7.15
CA ASN A 248 -10.78 -21.57 -7.36
C ASN A 248 -11.19 -20.14 -7.03
N LEU A 249 -10.65 -19.59 -5.92
CA LEU A 249 -10.86 -18.20 -5.57
C LEU A 249 -10.34 -17.26 -6.67
N ILE A 250 -9.07 -17.39 -7.06
CA ILE A 250 -8.46 -16.56 -8.10
C ILE A 250 -9.22 -16.66 -9.42
N SER A 251 -9.57 -17.88 -9.85
CA SER A 251 -10.33 -18.10 -11.08
C SER A 251 -11.70 -17.40 -11.08
N SER A 252 -12.34 -17.35 -9.91
CA SER A 252 -13.64 -16.68 -9.75
C SER A 252 -13.52 -15.15 -9.78
N LEU A 253 -12.36 -14.59 -9.43
CA LEU A 253 -12.09 -13.16 -9.48
C LEU A 253 -11.63 -12.68 -10.87
N ASN A 254 -11.20 -13.59 -11.75
CA ASN A 254 -10.62 -13.25 -13.06
C ASN A 254 -11.52 -12.37 -13.94
N GLY A 255 -12.84 -12.58 -13.90
CA GLY A 255 -13.77 -11.76 -14.67
C GLY A 255 -13.75 -10.27 -14.27
N GLN A 256 -13.52 -9.99 -12.99
CA GLN A 256 -13.38 -8.62 -12.48
C GLN A 256 -11.99 -8.06 -12.85
N TYR A 257 -10.94 -8.87 -12.72
CA TYR A 257 -9.58 -8.47 -13.12
C TYR A 257 -9.49 -8.13 -14.61
N GLN A 258 -10.15 -8.91 -15.47
CA GLN A 258 -10.20 -8.62 -16.92
C GLN A 258 -10.77 -7.23 -17.22
N LYS A 259 -11.81 -6.79 -16.51
CA LYS A 259 -12.38 -5.44 -16.68
C LYS A 259 -11.36 -4.34 -16.37
N ILE A 260 -10.58 -4.54 -15.30
CA ILE A 260 -9.55 -3.58 -14.89
C ILE A 260 -8.38 -3.61 -15.89
N ASN A 261 -7.90 -4.82 -16.22
CA ASN A 261 -6.76 -5.02 -17.12
C ASN A 261 -7.02 -4.43 -18.52
N GLN A 262 -8.23 -4.61 -19.08
CA GLN A 262 -8.61 -3.99 -20.35
C GLN A 262 -8.44 -2.47 -20.36
N GLN A 263 -8.75 -1.80 -19.26
CA GLN A 263 -8.59 -0.36 -19.16
C GLN A 263 -7.11 0.03 -18.92
N ILE A 264 -6.35 -0.78 -18.19
CA ILE A 264 -4.91 -0.60 -18.05
C ILE A 264 -4.24 -0.75 -19.40
N ASP A 265 -4.57 -1.81 -20.18
CA ASP A 265 -4.02 -2.05 -21.51
C ASP A 265 -4.31 -0.88 -22.46
N ALA A 266 -5.52 -0.31 -22.38
CA ALA A 266 -5.90 0.84 -23.20
C ALA A 266 -5.09 2.11 -22.88
N LEU A 267 -4.64 2.29 -21.63
CA LEU A 267 -3.82 3.41 -21.19
C LEU A 267 -2.31 3.17 -21.40
N THR A 268 -1.89 1.91 -21.52
CA THR A 268 -0.49 1.47 -21.61
C THR A 268 -0.11 0.96 -23.01
N THR A 269 -0.71 1.51 -24.06
CA THR A 269 -0.40 1.14 -25.47
C THR A 269 1.08 1.28 -25.82
N ASP A 270 1.78 2.17 -25.15
CA ASP A 270 3.25 2.27 -25.17
C ASP A 270 3.82 1.43 -24.01
N HIS A 271 4.65 0.44 -24.33
CA HIS A 271 5.31 -0.43 -23.34
C HIS A 271 6.25 0.29 -22.37
N SER A 272 6.55 1.57 -22.60
CA SER A 272 7.33 2.41 -21.68
C SER A 272 6.52 2.92 -20.49
N VAL A 273 5.19 2.84 -20.55
CA VAL A 273 4.30 3.32 -19.48
C VAL A 273 4.43 2.44 -18.24
N ARG A 274 4.66 3.06 -17.09
CA ARG A 274 4.72 2.36 -15.80
C ARG A 274 3.33 2.19 -15.21
N ILE A 275 3.12 1.08 -14.50
CA ILE A 275 1.91 0.82 -13.73
C ILE A 275 2.26 0.94 -12.25
N LEU A 276 1.65 1.90 -11.58
CA LEU A 276 1.80 2.16 -10.16
C LEU A 276 0.57 1.61 -9.43
N LEU A 277 0.73 0.56 -8.66
CA LEU A 277 -0.37 -0.04 -7.91
C LEU A 277 -0.43 0.51 -6.49
N ASN A 278 -1.60 0.96 -6.08
CA ASN A 278 -1.89 1.15 -4.66
C ASN A 278 -1.75 -0.19 -3.92
N SER A 279 -1.23 -0.16 -2.69
CA SER A 279 -1.01 -1.36 -1.86
C SER A 279 -2.27 -2.20 -1.66
N ARG A 280 -3.46 -1.59 -1.59
CA ARG A 280 -4.74 -2.30 -1.48
C ARG A 280 -5.06 -3.14 -2.72
N MET A 281 -4.70 -2.64 -3.92
CA MET A 281 -4.82 -3.42 -5.17
C MET A 281 -3.94 -4.66 -5.15
N SER A 282 -2.71 -4.53 -4.66
CA SER A 282 -1.76 -5.64 -4.59
C SER A 282 -2.17 -6.73 -3.61
N ALA A 283 -2.98 -6.40 -2.61
CA ALA A 283 -3.52 -7.34 -1.63
C ALA A 283 -4.64 -8.24 -2.20
N LEU A 284 -5.21 -7.91 -3.36
CA LEU A 284 -6.23 -8.76 -3.99
C LEU A 284 -5.63 -10.08 -4.49
N PRO A 285 -6.22 -11.25 -4.13
CA PRO A 285 -5.67 -12.56 -4.47
C PRO A 285 -5.48 -12.75 -5.97
N GLY A 286 -4.23 -12.90 -6.42
CA GLY A 286 -3.91 -13.17 -7.83
C GLY A 286 -3.93 -11.94 -8.75
N PHE A 287 -4.24 -10.73 -8.28
CA PHE A 287 -4.31 -9.54 -9.13
C PHE A 287 -2.96 -9.21 -9.77
N ILE A 288 -1.87 -9.16 -9.00
CA ILE A 288 -0.52 -8.93 -9.54
C ILE A 288 -0.18 -9.97 -10.62
N ALA A 289 -0.54 -11.24 -10.39
CA ALA A 289 -0.32 -12.30 -11.36
C ALA A 289 -1.12 -12.10 -12.66
N SER A 290 -2.28 -11.45 -12.61
CA SER A 290 -3.07 -11.12 -13.80
C SER A 290 -2.43 -10.05 -14.68
N LEU A 291 -1.48 -9.27 -14.15
CA LEU A 291 -0.74 -8.21 -14.85
C LEU A 291 0.64 -8.65 -15.37
N ARG A 292 0.94 -9.96 -15.41
CA ARG A 292 2.26 -10.51 -15.84
C ARG A 292 2.73 -10.10 -17.24
N GLY A 293 1.83 -9.59 -18.08
CA GLY A 293 2.17 -9.05 -19.39
C GLY A 293 2.89 -7.69 -19.36
N HIS A 294 2.84 -6.99 -18.23
CA HIS A 294 3.42 -5.66 -18.05
C HIS A 294 4.77 -5.77 -17.33
N SER A 295 5.83 -5.31 -18.00
CA SER A 295 7.22 -5.36 -17.46
C SER A 295 7.53 -4.27 -16.43
N ASN A 296 6.74 -3.17 -16.41
CA ASN A 296 7.00 -1.97 -15.63
C ASN A 296 5.95 -1.77 -14.53
N LEU A 297 5.73 -2.80 -13.70
CA LEU A 297 4.78 -2.79 -12.58
C LEU A 297 5.49 -2.49 -11.27
N GLU A 298 4.97 -1.54 -10.51
CA GLU A 298 5.47 -1.15 -9.20
C GLU A 298 4.33 -1.11 -8.18
N VAL A 299 4.49 -1.79 -7.06
CA VAL A 299 3.57 -1.69 -5.92
C VAL A 299 4.08 -0.60 -5.00
N LEU A 300 3.26 0.40 -4.76
CA LEU A 300 3.61 1.55 -3.95
C LEU A 300 3.44 1.27 -2.46
N ASP A 301 4.29 1.91 -1.66
CA ASP A 301 4.17 1.90 -0.21
C ASP A 301 2.82 2.52 0.23
N PRO A 302 2.14 1.96 1.25
CA PRO A 302 0.89 2.51 1.77
C PRO A 302 0.97 3.96 2.26
N HIS A 303 2.17 4.41 2.64
CA HIS A 303 2.41 5.77 3.14
C HIS A 303 2.77 6.79 2.05
N ILE A 304 2.87 6.35 0.79
CA ILE A 304 3.44 7.16 -0.29
C ILE A 304 2.72 8.49 -0.50
N VAL A 305 1.37 8.47 -0.48
CA VAL A 305 0.55 9.67 -0.67
C VAL A 305 0.78 10.66 0.48
N ASN A 306 0.79 10.14 1.73
CA ASN A 306 1.06 10.93 2.91
C ASN A 306 2.46 11.58 2.86
N ALA A 307 3.49 10.78 2.58
CA ALA A 307 4.88 11.26 2.48
C ALA A 307 5.04 12.32 1.38
N ALA A 308 4.45 12.09 0.21
CA ALA A 308 4.48 13.04 -0.90
C ALA A 308 3.78 14.36 -0.55
N CYS A 309 2.64 14.33 0.12
CA CYS A 309 1.95 15.55 0.56
C CYS A 309 2.82 16.38 1.52
N TYR A 310 3.63 15.73 2.35
CA TYR A 310 4.59 16.41 3.22
C TYR A 310 5.78 17.00 2.44
N GLU A 311 6.35 16.21 1.53
CA GLU A 311 7.49 16.63 0.71
C GLU A 311 7.14 17.83 -0.17
N TYR A 312 5.94 17.79 -0.77
CA TYR A 312 5.46 18.81 -1.71
C TYR A 312 4.51 19.83 -1.09
N ARG A 313 4.41 19.94 0.25
CA ARG A 313 3.47 20.81 0.94
C ARG A 313 3.54 22.27 0.48
N ASP A 314 4.72 22.79 0.18
CA ASP A 314 4.92 24.17 -0.23
C ASP A 314 4.31 24.47 -1.63
N PHE A 315 4.03 23.43 -2.42
CA PHE A 315 3.33 23.52 -3.71
C PHE A 315 1.83 23.21 -3.57
N ILE A 316 1.44 22.52 -2.50
CA ILE A 316 0.05 22.10 -2.27
C ILE A 316 -0.72 23.12 -1.44
N ILE A 317 -0.05 23.78 -0.49
CA ILE A 317 -0.67 24.79 0.37
C ILE A 317 -1.04 25.99 -0.47
N SER A 318 -2.34 26.33 -0.44
CA SER A 318 -2.85 27.48 -1.21
C SER A 318 -2.56 28.79 -0.49
N ASP A 319 -2.01 29.75 -1.23
CA ASP A 319 -1.91 31.11 -0.79
C ASP A 319 -3.30 31.79 -0.77
N LYS A 320 -3.46 32.89 -0.10
CA LYS A 320 -4.62 33.65 0.38
C LYS A 320 -5.89 33.76 -0.48
N GLU A 321 -5.94 33.28 -1.73
CA GLU A 321 -7.08 33.45 -2.65
C GLU A 321 -8.10 32.30 -2.65
N GLY A 322 -7.89 31.27 -1.86
CA GLY A 322 -8.78 30.10 -1.77
C GLY A 322 -8.06 28.78 -2.04
N ILE A 323 -8.67 27.68 -1.61
CA ILE A 323 -8.13 26.34 -1.80
C ILE A 323 -8.51 25.85 -3.20
N HIS A 324 -7.51 25.48 -4.00
CA HIS A 324 -7.67 24.88 -5.32
C HIS A 324 -7.14 23.45 -5.31
N LEU A 325 -7.76 22.58 -6.11
CA LEU A 325 -7.21 21.25 -6.36
C LEU A 325 -5.93 21.36 -7.15
N ILE A 326 -4.84 20.87 -6.61
CA ILE A 326 -3.55 20.78 -7.30
C ILE A 326 -3.58 19.55 -8.22
N ASP A 327 -3.41 19.78 -9.51
CA ASP A 327 -3.39 18.79 -10.59
C ASP A 327 -2.02 18.69 -11.29
N LYS A 328 -1.01 19.42 -10.78
CA LYS A 328 0.37 19.44 -11.24
C LYS A 328 1.33 19.59 -10.09
N LEU A 329 2.44 18.87 -10.13
CA LEU A 329 3.53 18.98 -9.16
C LEU A 329 4.89 19.00 -9.88
N PRO A 330 5.86 19.80 -9.42
CA PRO A 330 7.22 19.72 -9.94
C PRO A 330 7.84 18.39 -9.52
N ILE A 331 8.48 17.68 -10.44
CA ILE A 331 9.35 16.57 -10.08
C ILE A 331 10.68 17.16 -9.63
N GLN A 332 10.89 17.20 -8.33
CA GLN A 332 12.20 17.52 -7.80
C GLN A 332 13.17 16.42 -8.26
N ALA A 333 14.15 16.80 -9.04
CA ALA A 333 15.30 15.94 -9.23
C ALA A 333 15.86 15.70 -7.83
N LYS A 334 15.58 14.52 -7.24
CA LYS A 334 16.32 14.09 -6.05
C LYS A 334 17.77 14.26 -6.44
N ASN A 335 18.45 15.23 -5.83
CA ASN A 335 19.81 15.60 -6.18
C ASN A 335 20.63 14.32 -6.35
N THR A 336 20.83 13.91 -7.58
CA THR A 336 22.01 13.14 -7.93
C THR A 336 23.13 14.09 -7.57
N ILE A 337 23.81 13.80 -6.45
CA ILE A 337 25.03 14.48 -6.11
C ILE A 337 25.86 14.49 -7.38
N GLN A 338 25.90 15.65 -8.06
CA GLN A 338 26.89 15.89 -9.10
C GLN A 338 28.21 15.75 -8.39
N LEU A 339 28.91 14.68 -8.70
CA LEU A 339 30.33 14.57 -8.43
C LEU A 339 31.01 15.74 -9.13
N LEU A 340 31.22 16.83 -8.43
CA LEU A 340 32.21 17.83 -8.77
C LEU A 340 33.57 17.14 -8.74
N PRO A 341 34.47 17.47 -9.68
CA PRO A 341 35.81 16.90 -9.68
C PRO A 341 36.56 17.25 -8.38
N PRO A 342 37.49 16.43 -7.93
CA PRO A 342 38.11 16.57 -6.62
C PRO A 342 39.05 17.78 -6.61
N GLU A 343 38.68 18.82 -5.86
CA GLU A 343 39.67 19.74 -5.31
C GLU A 343 39.96 19.38 -3.86
N SER A 344 41.22 19.11 -3.67
CA SER A 344 42.04 18.88 -2.51
C SER A 344 41.54 19.29 -1.14
N ALA A 345 41.70 18.30 -0.24
CA ALA A 345 42.29 18.35 1.12
C ALA A 345 41.54 19.00 2.29
N GLU A 346 41.43 18.15 3.32
CA GLU A 346 41.53 18.41 4.75
C GLU A 346 40.26 18.75 5.54
N GLN A 347 39.84 17.84 6.33
CA GLN A 347 39.76 17.69 7.76
C GLN A 347 38.52 16.95 8.27
N GLU A 348 38.87 15.97 9.08
CA GLU A 348 38.04 15.08 9.89
C GLU A 348 36.99 15.80 10.73
N HIS A 349 35.75 15.26 10.77
CA HIS A 349 35.02 15.18 12.04
C HIS A 349 34.10 13.94 12.01
N ASP A 350 34.38 13.03 12.93
CA ASP A 350 33.60 11.87 13.32
C ASP A 350 32.10 12.20 13.50
N LYS A 351 31.24 11.46 12.85
CA LYS A 351 29.85 11.23 13.27
C LYS A 351 29.60 9.73 13.35
N GLU A 352 29.78 9.19 14.54
CA GLU A 352 29.14 7.94 14.96
C GLU A 352 27.64 8.07 14.78
N GLY A 353 27.05 7.27 13.88
CA GLY A 353 25.60 7.20 13.75
C GLY A 353 25.04 6.55 12.48
N ASN A 354 25.84 6.27 11.46
CA ASN A 354 25.30 5.84 10.16
C ASN A 354 25.98 4.58 9.59
N GLN A 355 26.34 3.62 10.47
CA GLN A 355 26.93 2.34 10.04
C GLN A 355 25.89 1.22 10.11
N PRO A 356 25.85 0.29 9.13
CA PRO A 356 24.98 -0.87 9.21
C PRO A 356 25.35 -1.74 10.41
N THR A 357 24.33 -2.27 11.07
CA THR A 357 24.50 -3.16 12.23
C THR A 357 24.20 -4.62 11.88
N HIS A 358 23.40 -4.84 10.84
CA HIS A 358 22.95 -6.17 10.41
C HIS A 358 22.92 -6.30 8.89
N ALA A 359 23.10 -7.54 8.41
CA ALA A 359 22.79 -7.96 7.06
C ALA A 359 21.48 -8.75 7.05
N LEU A 360 20.51 -8.31 6.25
CA LEU A 360 19.21 -8.96 6.07
C LEU A 360 19.27 -9.88 4.86
N TYR A 361 18.98 -11.16 5.05
CA TYR A 361 18.87 -12.17 3.99
C TYR A 361 17.75 -13.16 4.32
N SER A 362 16.86 -13.48 3.38
CA SER A 362 15.73 -14.42 3.55
C SER A 362 14.95 -14.14 4.85
N ASN A 363 14.58 -12.89 5.10
CA ASN A 363 13.88 -12.43 6.31
C ASN A 363 14.62 -12.67 7.65
N ARG A 364 15.94 -12.91 7.61
CA ARG A 364 16.78 -13.07 8.81
C ARG A 364 17.84 -11.97 8.86
N ALA A 365 17.87 -11.24 9.97
CA ALA A 365 18.90 -10.24 10.24
C ALA A 365 20.07 -10.90 10.98
N LEU A 366 21.29 -10.79 10.44
CA LEU A 366 22.52 -11.29 11.02
C LEU A 366 23.43 -10.12 11.35
N THR A 367 24.02 -10.10 12.55
CA THR A 367 24.97 -9.05 12.96
C THR A 367 26.20 -9.05 12.08
N VAL A 368 26.67 -7.88 11.65
CA VAL A 368 27.77 -7.73 10.67
C VAL A 368 29.17 -7.89 11.26
N ASP A 369 29.32 -8.51 12.42
CA ASP A 369 30.64 -8.73 13.00
C ASP A 369 31.55 -9.56 12.06
N VAL A 370 31.10 -10.77 11.72
CA VAL A 370 31.70 -11.64 10.68
C VAL A 370 30.58 -12.53 10.13
N ILE A 371 30.31 -12.45 8.85
CA ILE A 371 29.33 -13.28 8.12
C ILE A 371 30.01 -13.95 6.94
N ASP A 372 30.16 -15.28 6.97
CA ASP A 372 30.60 -16.05 5.81
C ASP A 372 29.45 -16.24 4.82
N ILE A 373 29.68 -16.02 3.52
CA ILE A 373 28.69 -16.25 2.47
C ILE A 373 29.11 -17.49 1.70
N LYS A 374 28.26 -18.54 1.74
CA LYS A 374 28.55 -19.87 1.19
C LYS A 374 27.52 -20.31 0.18
N ASN A 375 27.96 -21.09 -0.79
CA ASN A 375 27.11 -21.75 -1.76
C ASN A 375 26.98 -23.24 -1.42
N GLN A 376 25.77 -23.75 -1.32
CA GLN A 376 25.52 -25.15 -1.02
C GLN A 376 24.64 -25.78 -2.10
N SER A 377 25.16 -26.69 -2.86
CA SER A 377 24.51 -27.31 -4.02
C SER A 377 23.56 -28.47 -3.69
N ARG A 378 23.35 -28.84 -2.41
CA ARG A 378 22.35 -29.83 -1.95
C ARG A 378 21.91 -29.52 -0.53
N LEU A 379 20.59 -29.45 -0.32
CA LEU A 379 19.92 -29.43 0.97
C LEU A 379 20.06 -30.81 1.64
N ASN A 380 21.11 -31.03 2.43
CA ASN A 380 21.12 -32.06 3.47
C ASN A 380 20.98 -31.36 4.80
N GLY A 381 19.94 -31.78 5.55
CA GLY A 381 19.47 -31.16 6.78
C GLY A 381 20.55 -31.01 7.87
N HIS A 382 20.32 -29.98 8.70
CA HIS A 382 20.99 -29.69 9.96
C HIS A 382 22.47 -29.23 9.89
N ALA A 383 22.65 -27.92 9.70
CA ALA A 383 23.73 -27.21 10.35
C ALA A 383 23.31 -25.76 10.62
N ALA A 384 22.79 -25.52 11.80
CA ALA A 384 22.68 -24.19 12.38
C ALA A 384 24.07 -23.67 12.74
N ALA A 385 24.86 -23.23 11.75
CA ALA A 385 26.02 -22.39 11.98
C ALA A 385 25.51 -20.95 12.09
N SER A 386 25.49 -20.41 13.26
CA SER A 386 24.81 -19.17 13.67
C SER A 386 25.36 -17.87 13.05
N ARG A 387 26.28 -17.92 12.07
CA ARG A 387 26.91 -16.73 11.47
C ARG A 387 27.26 -16.91 9.98
N ALA A 388 26.45 -17.61 9.22
CA ALA A 388 26.70 -17.76 7.78
C ALA A 388 25.41 -17.57 6.96
N ILE A 389 25.53 -16.89 5.81
CA ILE A 389 24.50 -16.85 4.76
C ILE A 389 24.80 -18.00 3.80
N VAL A 390 23.81 -18.88 3.63
CA VAL A 390 23.92 -20.03 2.70
C VAL A 390 22.95 -19.82 1.55
N MET A 391 23.48 -19.83 0.33
CA MET A 391 22.74 -19.68 -0.92
C MET A 391 22.84 -20.97 -1.75
N SER A 392 21.90 -21.19 -2.66
CA SER A 392 21.95 -22.27 -3.65
C SER A 392 22.11 -21.67 -5.05
N LEU A 393 23.37 -21.56 -5.51
CA LEU A 393 23.71 -20.92 -6.76
C LEU A 393 24.49 -21.91 -7.66
N PRO A 394 23.81 -22.57 -8.64
CA PRO A 394 24.44 -23.54 -9.52
C PRO A 394 25.60 -22.93 -10.29
N GLY A 395 26.76 -23.65 -10.33
CA GLY A 395 27.93 -23.23 -11.08
C GLY A 395 28.90 -22.31 -10.34
N LEU A 396 28.57 -21.83 -9.13
CA LEU A 396 29.49 -21.04 -8.32
C LEU A 396 30.22 -21.89 -7.27
N PRO A 397 31.42 -21.47 -6.83
CA PRO A 397 32.21 -22.19 -5.82
C PRO A 397 31.53 -22.19 -4.45
N GLU A 398 31.96 -23.08 -3.55
CA GLU A 398 31.39 -23.22 -2.20
C GLU A 398 31.53 -21.95 -1.36
N LYS A 399 32.61 -21.21 -1.52
CA LYS A 399 32.85 -19.94 -0.81
C LYS A 399 32.65 -18.78 -1.76
N LEU A 400 31.70 -17.92 -1.46
CA LEU A 400 31.31 -16.76 -2.28
C LEU A 400 31.97 -15.46 -1.82
N GLY A 401 32.06 -15.26 -0.52
CA GLY A 401 32.61 -14.05 0.07
C GLY A 401 32.44 -14.00 1.59
N ARG A 402 32.79 -12.83 2.18
CA ARG A 402 32.66 -12.57 3.61
C ARG A 402 32.32 -11.10 3.85
N ILE A 403 31.40 -10.85 4.75
CA ILE A 403 31.16 -9.51 5.30
C ILE A 403 31.81 -9.46 6.68
N GLU A 404 32.63 -8.45 6.94
CA GLU A 404 33.37 -8.32 8.20
C GLU A 404 33.47 -6.86 8.64
N LYS A 405 33.28 -6.64 9.95
CA LYS A 405 33.51 -5.35 10.57
C LYS A 405 34.99 -5.20 10.94
N ARG A 406 35.62 -4.17 10.40
CA ARG A 406 37.05 -3.85 10.63
C ARG A 406 37.20 -2.40 11.12
N PRO A 407 38.37 -2.00 11.68
CA PRO A 407 38.66 -0.59 11.90
C PRO A 407 38.47 0.20 10.57
N GLY A 408 37.60 1.21 10.61
CA GLY A 408 37.26 2.01 9.43
C GLY A 408 35.95 1.64 8.72
N GLY A 409 35.22 0.58 9.16
CA GLY A 409 33.90 0.28 8.58
C GLY A 409 33.58 -1.20 8.44
N ILE A 410 32.61 -1.48 7.61
CA ILE A 410 32.19 -2.83 7.22
C ILE A 410 32.66 -3.09 5.81
N PHE A 411 33.23 -4.25 5.58
CA PHE A 411 33.81 -4.63 4.30
C PHE A 411 33.22 -5.93 3.78
N LEU A 412 33.07 -6.02 2.46
CA LEU A 412 32.74 -7.23 1.71
C LEU A 412 34.01 -7.70 1.00
N ASP A 413 34.49 -8.90 1.30
CA ASP A 413 35.52 -9.60 0.54
C ASP A 413 34.82 -10.50 -0.50
N CYS A 414 34.92 -10.15 -1.77
CA CYS A 414 34.37 -10.95 -2.88
C CYS A 414 35.38 -12.02 -3.35
N TRP A 415 34.99 -13.30 -3.28
CA TRP A 415 35.86 -14.43 -3.78
C TRP A 415 35.44 -14.94 -5.14
N VAL A 416 34.33 -14.38 -5.69
CA VAL A 416 33.86 -14.67 -7.06
C VAL A 416 33.85 -13.40 -7.89
N LYS A 417 33.96 -13.58 -9.24
CA LYS A 417 34.17 -12.44 -10.17
C LYS A 417 32.91 -11.66 -10.56
N GLU A 418 31.75 -12.15 -10.23
CA GLU A 418 30.45 -11.58 -10.68
C GLU A 418 29.57 -11.20 -9.53
N VAL A 419 30.09 -10.45 -8.56
CA VAL A 419 29.30 -9.88 -7.47
C VAL A 419 28.75 -8.52 -7.91
N LEU A 420 27.49 -8.27 -7.64
CA LEU A 420 26.83 -7.00 -7.84
C LEU A 420 26.66 -6.30 -6.49
N LEU A 421 27.15 -5.09 -6.39
CA LEU A 421 26.88 -4.18 -5.27
C LEU A 421 26.06 -3.00 -5.81
N ASN A 422 24.83 -2.86 -5.37
CA ASN A 422 23.88 -1.85 -5.90
C ASN A 422 23.75 -1.90 -7.42
N ASN A 423 23.62 -3.11 -7.99
CA ASN A 423 23.57 -3.39 -9.43
C ASN A 423 24.86 -3.09 -10.22
N ASN A 424 25.97 -2.69 -9.56
CA ASN A 424 27.26 -2.50 -10.21
C ASN A 424 28.17 -3.69 -9.95
N ARG A 425 28.87 -4.18 -10.99
CA ARG A 425 29.82 -5.29 -10.83
C ARG A 425 31.01 -4.85 -9.99
N VAL A 426 31.30 -5.62 -8.94
CA VAL A 426 32.43 -5.40 -8.05
C VAL A 426 33.27 -6.67 -7.90
N SER A 427 34.55 -6.51 -7.51
CA SER A 427 35.45 -7.59 -7.24
C SER A 427 36.44 -7.18 -6.17
N GLY A 428 36.98 -8.16 -5.43
CA GLY A 428 37.92 -7.92 -4.35
C GLY A 428 37.22 -7.31 -3.09
N GLU A 429 37.92 -6.44 -2.39
CA GLU A 429 37.43 -5.81 -1.18
C GLU A 429 36.58 -4.58 -1.52
N GLN A 430 35.42 -4.45 -0.89
CA GLN A 430 34.49 -3.32 -1.04
C GLN A 430 34.03 -2.84 0.33
N GLN A 431 34.09 -1.54 0.59
CA GLN A 431 33.52 -0.96 1.80
C GLN A 431 32.01 -0.85 1.65
N LEU A 432 31.27 -1.33 2.65
CA LEU A 432 29.81 -1.34 2.66
C LEU A 432 29.22 -0.20 3.49
N LYS A 433 28.09 0.32 3.04
CA LYS A 433 27.32 1.38 3.69
C LYS A 433 25.92 0.90 4.04
N LEU A 434 25.24 1.64 4.91
CA LEU A 434 23.83 1.40 5.22
C LEU A 434 22.98 1.51 3.94
N GLY A 435 22.12 0.51 3.71
CA GLY A 435 21.28 0.42 2.52
C GLY A 435 21.91 -0.29 1.32
N ASP A 436 23.18 -0.68 1.39
CA ASP A 436 23.84 -1.43 0.31
C ASP A 436 23.19 -2.80 0.10
N ARG A 437 23.07 -3.21 -1.17
CA ARG A 437 22.49 -4.47 -1.63
C ARG A 437 23.53 -5.27 -2.39
N ILE A 438 23.72 -6.52 -1.98
CA ILE A 438 24.73 -7.45 -2.54
C ILE A 438 24.00 -8.61 -3.21
N GLN A 439 24.33 -8.90 -4.47
CA GLN A 439 23.88 -10.08 -5.23
C GLN A 439 25.05 -10.82 -5.83
N PHE A 440 24.99 -12.15 -5.80
CA PHE A 440 26.05 -13.03 -6.37
C PHE A 440 25.76 -13.49 -7.80
N THR A 441 24.51 -13.34 -8.26
CA THR A 441 24.07 -13.47 -9.66
C THR A 441 22.89 -12.52 -9.86
N LYS A 442 22.54 -12.20 -11.11
CA LYS A 442 21.39 -11.33 -11.41
C LYS A 442 20.06 -11.86 -10.88
N ASP A 443 19.95 -13.16 -10.69
CA ASP A 443 18.75 -13.85 -10.26
C ASP A 443 18.86 -14.34 -8.80
N SER A 444 19.92 -13.98 -8.08
CA SER A 444 20.06 -14.36 -6.66
C SER A 444 19.31 -13.40 -5.76
N GLU A 445 18.83 -13.93 -4.63
CA GLU A 445 18.28 -13.12 -3.56
C GLU A 445 19.32 -12.12 -3.03
N GLU A 446 18.86 -10.91 -2.69
CA GLU A 446 19.72 -9.81 -2.24
C GLU A 446 20.05 -9.92 -0.75
N ILE A 447 21.30 -9.57 -0.40
CA ILE A 447 21.67 -9.28 0.99
C ILE A 447 21.62 -7.77 1.17
N CYS A 448 20.76 -7.28 2.07
CA CYS A 448 20.61 -5.83 2.35
C CYS A 448 21.29 -5.45 3.66
N LEU A 449 22.12 -4.40 3.65
CA LEU A 449 22.74 -3.85 4.86
C LEU A 449 21.77 -2.91 5.58
N ILE A 450 21.39 -3.26 6.81
CA ILE A 450 20.40 -2.52 7.61
C ILE A 450 20.96 -2.08 8.95
N GLN A 451 20.33 -1.08 9.56
CA GLN A 451 20.56 -0.68 10.94
C GLN A 451 19.38 -1.12 11.80
N VAL A 452 19.66 -1.92 12.82
CA VAL A 452 18.68 -2.30 13.82
C VAL A 452 18.95 -1.48 15.06
N SER A 453 17.99 -0.61 15.43
CA SER A 453 18.04 0.14 16.69
C SER A 453 17.55 -0.77 17.81
N ASN A 454 18.36 -1.01 18.81
CA ASN A 454 17.89 -1.61 20.06
C ASN A 454 17.00 -0.58 20.76
N VAL A 455 15.69 -0.70 20.60
CA VAL A 455 14.74 -0.02 21.50
C VAL A 455 14.71 -0.85 22.77
N ILE A 456 15.35 -0.34 23.82
CA ILE A 456 15.18 -0.83 25.20
C ILE A 456 13.89 -0.26 25.76
#